data_fa3a4dabe1e6e2512e0d595ab4cd6a12
#
_entry.id   fa3a4dabe1e6e2512e0d595ab4cd6a12
#
_cell.length_a   1.000
_cell.length_b   1.000
_cell.length_c   1.000
_cell.angle_alpha   90.00
_cell.angle_beta   90.00
_cell.angle_gamma   90.00
#
_symmetry.space_group_name_H-M   'P 1'
#
loop_
_entity.id
_entity.type
_entity.pdbx_description
1 polymer ?
#
loop_
_entity_poly.entity_id
_entity_poly.type
_entity_poly.pdbx_seq_one_letter_code
_entity_poly.pdbx_strand_id
1 'polypeptide(L)'
;MKILFAPDSGKLLGAQAVGHDGVDKRIDVLSTALKGGMSVNDLAELELAYAPPFGSAKDPVNLAGMAAQNVLAGDVKLAQWNEVATLDPNRTVLLDVRRPDERAKGFIPGSIHIPLDELRARMSELPRDREIVVHCQSGQRSYFACRMLSQHGFHVRNLTGSFRTWKIATARYGR
;
A
#
# COMPACT_ATOMS: atom_id res chain seq x y z
N MET A 1 10.35 -0.44 -1.31
CA MET A 1 10.51 -1.89 -1.12
C MET A 1 9.22 -2.57 -1.54
N LYS A 2 9.32 -3.76 -2.14
CA LYS A 2 8.20 -4.64 -2.48
C LYS A 2 8.60 -6.06 -2.07
N ILE A 3 7.67 -6.81 -1.46
CA ILE A 3 7.82 -8.23 -1.18
C ILE A 3 6.71 -9.01 -1.89
N LEU A 4 6.98 -10.24 -2.23
CA LEU A 4 6.03 -11.22 -2.74
C LEU A 4 5.96 -12.36 -1.73
N PHE A 5 4.76 -12.81 -1.43
CA PHE A 5 4.54 -13.91 -0.49
C PHE A 5 3.37 -14.79 -0.93
N ALA A 6 3.36 -16.02 -0.47
CA ALA A 6 2.29 -16.97 -0.72
C ALA A 6 1.03 -16.55 0.06
N PRO A 7 -0.14 -16.51 -0.57
CA PRO A 7 -1.37 -16.01 0.07
C PRO A 7 -1.94 -16.92 1.16
N ASP A 8 -1.57 -18.19 1.16
CA ASP A 8 -2.01 -19.22 2.10
C ASP A 8 -1.11 -19.35 3.33
N SER A 9 0.21 -19.32 3.12
CA SER A 9 1.22 -19.59 4.16
C SER A 9 1.98 -18.35 4.62
N GLY A 10 1.88 -17.24 3.90
CA GLY A 10 2.70 -16.07 4.13
C GLY A 10 4.19 -16.25 3.81
N LYS A 11 4.60 -17.41 3.24
CA LYS A 11 5.99 -17.68 2.90
C LYS A 11 6.54 -16.64 1.93
N LEU A 12 7.70 -16.08 2.24
CA LEU A 12 8.36 -15.11 1.37
C LEU A 12 8.79 -15.79 0.06
N LEU A 13 8.42 -15.21 -1.07
CA LEU A 13 8.70 -15.74 -2.42
C LEU A 13 9.65 -14.85 -3.22
N GLY A 14 9.78 -13.58 -2.84
CA GLY A 14 10.64 -12.65 -3.54
C GLY A 14 10.63 -11.27 -2.89
N ALA A 15 11.64 -10.48 -3.23
CA ALA A 15 11.75 -9.12 -2.73
C ALA A 15 12.44 -8.22 -3.75
N GLN A 16 12.12 -6.93 -3.69
CA GLN A 16 12.75 -5.88 -4.47
C GLN A 16 12.87 -4.61 -3.62
N ALA A 17 14.02 -3.97 -3.67
CA ALA A 17 14.25 -2.68 -3.04
C ALA A 17 14.88 -1.71 -4.03
N VAL A 18 14.43 -0.45 -4.00
CA VAL A 18 14.96 0.66 -4.80
C VAL A 18 14.99 1.90 -3.91
N GLY A 19 16.11 2.61 -3.89
CA GLY A 19 16.29 3.80 -3.07
C GLY A 19 17.73 4.33 -3.15
N HIS A 20 18.05 5.26 -2.27
CA HIS A 20 19.38 5.88 -2.18
C HIS A 20 20.20 5.29 -1.03
N ASP A 21 19.60 5.20 0.17
CA ASP A 21 20.32 4.82 1.39
C ASP A 21 19.83 3.50 1.97
N GLY A 22 20.76 2.63 2.37
CA GLY A 22 20.49 1.39 3.10
C GLY A 22 19.67 0.35 2.32
N VAL A 23 19.63 0.43 0.99
CA VAL A 23 18.96 -0.55 0.13
C VAL A 23 19.69 -1.88 0.16
N ASP A 24 21.01 -1.84 0.13
CA ASP A 24 21.93 -2.97 0.25
C ASP A 24 21.65 -3.79 1.51
N LYS A 25 21.68 -3.14 2.68
CA LYS A 25 21.37 -3.79 3.96
C LYS A 25 20.01 -4.51 3.93
N ARG A 26 18.97 -3.84 3.42
CA ARG A 26 17.61 -4.39 3.44
C ARG A 26 17.42 -5.53 2.46
N ILE A 27 18.06 -5.45 1.29
CA ILE A 27 17.96 -6.54 0.31
C ILE A 27 18.74 -7.77 0.76
N ASP A 28 19.86 -7.60 1.50
CA ASP A 28 20.61 -8.71 2.08
C ASP A 28 19.82 -9.42 3.17
N VAL A 29 19.13 -8.67 4.04
CA VAL A 29 18.21 -9.26 5.03
C VAL A 29 17.10 -10.05 4.34
N LEU A 30 16.47 -9.48 3.31
CA LEU A 30 15.39 -10.15 2.57
C LEU A 30 15.88 -11.37 1.81
N SER A 31 17.09 -11.32 1.23
CA SER A 31 17.74 -12.45 0.55
C SER A 31 18.01 -13.60 1.53
N THR A 32 18.52 -13.27 2.71
CA THR A 32 18.75 -14.24 3.79
C THR A 32 17.43 -14.86 4.26
N ALA A 33 16.40 -14.03 4.48
CA ALA A 33 15.07 -14.50 4.84
C ALA A 33 14.46 -15.44 3.79
N LEU A 34 14.59 -15.08 2.50
CA LEU A 34 14.17 -15.94 1.38
C LEU A 34 14.88 -17.29 1.41
N LYS A 35 16.20 -17.29 1.56
CA LYS A 35 17.01 -18.52 1.62
C LYS A 35 16.66 -19.36 2.84
N GLY A 36 16.36 -18.72 3.97
CA GLY A 36 15.92 -19.36 5.22
C GLY A 36 14.49 -19.87 5.17
N GLY A 37 13.73 -19.60 4.11
CA GLY A 37 12.33 -20.03 3.97
C GLY A 37 11.37 -19.30 4.91
N MET A 38 11.73 -18.10 5.35
CA MET A 38 10.94 -17.30 6.29
C MET A 38 9.61 -16.84 5.70
N SER A 39 8.64 -16.59 6.58
CA SER A 39 7.34 -16.01 6.30
C SER A 39 7.33 -14.49 6.52
N VAL A 40 6.23 -13.85 6.15
CA VAL A 40 6.01 -12.42 6.45
C VAL A 40 5.86 -12.17 7.97
N ASN A 41 5.42 -13.18 8.73
CA ASN A 41 5.37 -13.10 10.19
C ASN A 41 6.79 -13.03 10.77
N ASP A 42 7.68 -13.89 10.29
CA ASP A 42 9.08 -13.86 10.71
C ASP A 42 9.73 -12.49 10.37
N LEU A 43 9.44 -11.92 9.18
CA LEU A 43 9.95 -10.58 8.84
C LEU A 43 9.48 -9.49 9.80
N ALA A 44 8.23 -9.55 10.25
CA ALA A 44 7.67 -8.57 11.18
C ALA A 44 8.34 -8.63 12.56
N GLU A 45 8.82 -9.82 12.95
CA GLU A 45 9.40 -10.12 14.27
C GLU A 45 10.93 -10.07 14.30
N LEU A 46 11.60 -9.85 13.14
CA LEU A 46 13.06 -9.78 13.12
C LEU A 46 13.59 -8.70 14.06
N GLU A 47 14.52 -9.08 14.90
CA GLU A 47 15.29 -8.20 15.78
C GLU A 47 16.52 -7.65 15.03
N LEU A 48 16.30 -6.61 14.24
CA LEU A 48 17.37 -6.00 13.44
C LEU A 48 18.15 -4.97 14.25
N ALA A 49 19.45 -4.89 13.99
CA ALA A 49 20.32 -3.91 14.64
C ALA A 49 19.81 -2.49 14.42
N TYR A 50 19.65 -1.76 15.53
CA TYR A 50 19.12 -0.40 15.56
C TYR A 50 19.98 0.52 16.42
N ALA A 51 20.28 1.69 15.88
CA ALA A 51 20.71 2.85 16.64
C ALA A 51 20.25 4.13 15.91
N PRO A 52 19.87 5.20 16.62
CA PRO A 52 19.29 6.42 16.00
C PRO A 52 20.06 6.98 14.81
N PRO A 53 21.43 7.01 14.81
CA PRO A 53 22.17 7.52 13.66
C PRO A 53 22.06 6.65 12.39
N PHE A 54 21.69 5.36 12.51
CA PHE A 54 21.74 4.39 11.42
C PHE A 54 20.37 3.90 10.94
N GLY A 55 19.30 4.16 11.67
CA GLY A 55 17.98 3.68 11.28
C GLY A 55 16.87 4.07 12.24
N SER A 56 15.71 3.50 12.01
CA SER A 56 14.52 3.63 12.87
C SER A 56 14.31 2.35 13.66
N ALA A 57 13.65 2.43 14.83
CA ALA A 57 13.34 1.29 15.68
C ALA A 57 12.55 0.18 14.97
N LYS A 58 11.71 0.53 13.99
CA LYS A 58 11.11 -0.40 13.04
C LYS A 58 11.76 -0.19 11.67
N ASP A 59 12.55 -1.18 11.26
CA ASP A 59 13.17 -1.18 9.93
C ASP A 59 12.10 -1.36 8.83
N PRO A 60 12.32 -0.83 7.62
CA PRO A 60 11.45 -1.09 6.46
C PRO A 60 11.17 -2.57 6.18
N VAL A 61 12.05 -3.49 6.54
CA VAL A 61 11.82 -4.94 6.44
C VAL A 61 10.71 -5.38 7.39
N ASN A 62 10.77 -4.95 8.67
CA ASN A 62 9.71 -5.23 9.63
C ASN A 62 8.38 -4.62 9.19
N LEU A 63 8.40 -3.35 8.72
CA LEU A 63 7.20 -2.68 8.22
C LEU A 63 6.57 -3.39 7.01
N ALA A 64 7.39 -3.96 6.12
CA ALA A 64 6.90 -4.76 5.00
C ALA A 64 6.24 -6.06 5.48
N GLY A 65 6.84 -6.74 6.47
CA GLY A 65 6.25 -7.90 7.13
C GLY A 65 4.90 -7.58 7.78
N MET A 66 4.83 -6.51 8.58
CA MET A 66 3.58 -6.06 9.23
C MET A 66 2.49 -5.68 8.23
N ALA A 67 2.85 -5.01 7.14
CA ALA A 67 1.90 -4.68 6.08
C ALA A 67 1.35 -5.94 5.39
N ALA A 68 2.19 -6.95 5.19
CA ALA A 68 1.78 -8.23 4.63
C ALA A 68 0.91 -9.05 5.60
N GLN A 69 1.19 -9.01 6.92
CA GLN A 69 0.32 -9.61 7.93
C GLN A 69 -1.11 -9.07 7.85
N ASN A 70 -1.28 -7.75 7.68
CA ASN A 70 -2.60 -7.15 7.51
C ASN A 70 -3.34 -7.67 6.26
N VAL A 71 -2.60 -7.99 5.20
CA VAL A 71 -3.18 -8.61 3.99
C VAL A 71 -3.62 -10.04 4.26
N LEU A 72 -2.76 -10.84 4.90
CA LEU A 72 -3.08 -12.23 5.27
C LEU A 72 -4.27 -12.34 6.24
N ALA A 73 -4.33 -11.42 7.20
CA ALA A 73 -5.46 -11.34 8.14
C ALA A 73 -6.78 -10.89 7.48
N GLY A 74 -6.75 -10.49 6.20
CA GLY A 74 -7.93 -9.94 5.53
C GLY A 74 -8.28 -8.51 5.93
N ASP A 75 -7.42 -7.87 6.70
CA ASP A 75 -7.60 -6.49 7.17
C ASP A 75 -7.58 -5.46 6.06
N VAL A 76 -6.91 -5.77 4.96
CA VAL A 76 -6.87 -4.95 3.77
C VAL A 76 -6.75 -5.80 2.51
N LYS A 77 -7.55 -5.47 1.49
CA LYS A 77 -7.39 -5.98 0.13
C LYS A 77 -6.57 -5.00 -0.69
N LEU A 78 -5.76 -5.50 -1.60
CA LEU A 78 -4.86 -4.68 -2.41
C LEU A 78 -5.35 -4.53 -3.84
N ALA A 79 -5.12 -3.36 -4.43
CA ALA A 79 -5.18 -3.09 -5.87
C ALA A 79 -3.79 -2.73 -6.37
N GLN A 80 -3.46 -3.10 -7.61
CA GLN A 80 -2.18 -2.78 -8.23
C GLN A 80 -2.32 -1.57 -9.17
N TRP A 81 -1.23 -0.84 -9.38
CA TRP A 81 -1.23 0.37 -10.21
C TRP A 81 -1.67 0.12 -11.67
N ASN A 82 -1.36 -1.05 -12.22
CA ASN A 82 -1.73 -1.43 -13.59
C ASN A 82 -3.22 -1.74 -13.75
N GLU A 83 -3.93 -2.06 -12.68
CA GLU A 83 -5.39 -2.26 -12.71
C GLU A 83 -6.13 -0.94 -12.93
N VAL A 84 -5.55 0.20 -12.53
CA VAL A 84 -6.23 1.50 -12.55
C VAL A 84 -6.76 1.88 -13.94
N ALA A 85 -6.01 1.55 -15.01
CA ALA A 85 -6.41 1.85 -16.38
C ALA A 85 -7.59 1.01 -16.90
N THR A 86 -7.88 -0.12 -16.24
CA THR A 86 -8.91 -1.09 -16.64
C THR A 86 -10.09 -1.15 -15.67
N LEU A 87 -10.11 -0.28 -14.65
CA LEU A 87 -11.25 -0.19 -13.74
C LEU A 87 -12.50 0.26 -14.50
N ASP A 88 -13.59 -0.49 -14.34
CA ASP A 88 -14.90 -0.12 -14.86
C ASP A 88 -15.52 0.96 -13.95
N PRO A 89 -15.74 2.19 -14.46
CA PRO A 89 -16.31 3.28 -13.65
C PRO A 89 -17.73 3.02 -13.15
N ASN A 90 -18.45 2.08 -13.77
CA ASN A 90 -19.79 1.70 -13.31
C ASN A 90 -19.75 0.76 -12.10
N ARG A 91 -18.63 0.05 -11.89
CA ARG A 91 -18.44 -0.94 -10.83
C ARG A 91 -17.46 -0.50 -9.76
N THR A 92 -16.56 0.43 -10.08
CA THR A 92 -15.47 0.82 -9.20
C THR A 92 -15.30 2.34 -9.16
N VAL A 93 -15.14 2.87 -7.97
CA VAL A 93 -14.80 4.27 -7.71
C VAL A 93 -13.35 4.37 -7.27
N LEU A 94 -12.62 5.31 -7.82
CA LEU A 94 -11.28 5.65 -7.37
C LEU A 94 -11.37 6.82 -6.39
N LEU A 95 -10.88 6.64 -5.16
CA LEU A 95 -10.95 7.64 -4.08
C LEU A 95 -9.55 8.15 -3.71
N ASP A 96 -9.35 9.47 -3.88
CA ASP A 96 -8.15 10.17 -3.45
C ASP A 96 -8.35 10.78 -2.05
N VAL A 97 -7.59 10.28 -1.06
CA VAL A 97 -7.66 10.78 0.33
C VAL A 97 -6.51 11.71 0.70
N ARG A 98 -5.80 12.26 -0.29
CA ARG A 98 -4.74 13.24 -0.08
C ARG A 98 -5.30 14.61 0.30
N ARG A 99 -4.43 15.47 0.83
CA ARG A 99 -4.77 16.87 1.06
C ARG A 99 -4.98 17.62 -0.27
N PRO A 100 -5.74 18.74 -0.26
CA PRO A 100 -5.99 19.53 -1.47
C PRO A 100 -4.70 20.05 -2.13
N ASP A 101 -3.69 20.44 -1.37
CA ASP A 101 -2.40 20.94 -1.86
C ASP A 101 -1.57 19.85 -2.58
N GLU A 102 -1.70 18.58 -2.16
CA GLU A 102 -1.10 17.44 -2.84
C GLU A 102 -1.83 17.10 -4.15
N ARG A 103 -3.16 17.14 -4.12
CA ARG A 103 -3.98 16.88 -5.30
C ARG A 103 -3.80 17.94 -6.39
N ALA A 104 -3.63 19.21 -6.02
CA ALA A 104 -3.38 20.31 -6.96
C ALA A 104 -2.10 20.11 -7.78
N LYS A 105 -1.13 19.34 -7.26
CA LYS A 105 0.13 19.00 -7.96
C LYS A 105 -0.01 17.80 -8.92
N GLY A 106 -1.22 17.31 -9.12
CA GLY A 106 -1.58 16.19 -9.99
C GLY A 106 -2.39 15.12 -9.26
N PHE A 107 -3.20 14.39 -10.01
CA PHE A 107 -4.11 13.37 -9.48
C PHE A 107 -4.31 12.25 -10.51
N ILE A 108 -4.91 11.15 -10.08
CA ILE A 108 -5.34 10.08 -10.97
C ILE A 108 -6.69 10.51 -11.60
N PRO A 109 -6.78 10.62 -12.94
CA PRO A 109 -8.03 11.02 -13.59
C PRO A 109 -9.22 10.16 -13.17
N GLY A 110 -10.39 10.77 -13.03
CA GLY A 110 -11.62 10.09 -12.62
C GLY A 110 -11.74 9.85 -11.11
N SER A 111 -10.73 10.20 -10.30
CA SER A 111 -10.81 10.02 -8.85
C SER A 111 -11.70 11.05 -8.17
N ILE A 112 -12.58 10.57 -7.28
CA ILE A 112 -13.29 11.42 -6.29
C ILE A 112 -12.27 11.88 -5.25
N HIS A 113 -12.44 13.10 -4.73
CA HIS A 113 -11.56 13.65 -3.72
C HIS A 113 -12.28 13.89 -2.40
N ILE A 114 -11.88 13.14 -1.39
CA ILE A 114 -12.30 13.36 0.00
C ILE A 114 -11.05 13.19 0.86
N PRO A 115 -10.47 14.27 1.39
CA PRO A 115 -9.32 14.21 2.29
C PRO A 115 -9.59 13.27 3.48
N LEU A 116 -8.55 12.55 3.93
CA LEU A 116 -8.69 11.56 5.01
C LEU A 116 -9.39 12.15 6.25
N ASP A 117 -9.05 13.39 6.61
CA ASP A 117 -9.57 14.06 7.80
C ASP A 117 -11.07 14.38 7.68
N GLU A 118 -11.57 14.53 6.45
CA GLU A 118 -12.98 14.78 6.16
C GLU A 118 -13.77 13.48 5.89
N LEU A 119 -13.09 12.37 5.65
CA LEU A 119 -13.69 11.14 5.15
C LEU A 119 -14.81 10.63 6.05
N ARG A 120 -14.64 10.69 7.38
CA ARG A 120 -15.65 10.21 8.34
C ARG A 120 -16.97 10.97 8.21
N ALA A 121 -16.91 12.28 8.04
CA ALA A 121 -18.09 13.13 7.90
C ALA A 121 -18.74 13.02 6.51
N ARG A 122 -17.96 12.63 5.49
CA ARG A 122 -18.37 12.62 4.09
C ARG A 122 -18.55 11.23 3.49
N MET A 123 -18.57 10.17 4.31
CA MET A 123 -18.78 8.79 3.84
C MET A 123 -20.08 8.59 3.07
N SER A 124 -21.11 9.38 3.36
CA SER A 124 -22.41 9.31 2.67
C SER A 124 -22.36 9.73 1.20
N GLU A 125 -21.30 10.42 0.79
CA GLU A 125 -21.07 10.78 -0.61
C GLU A 125 -20.55 9.58 -1.45
N LEU A 126 -20.11 8.51 -0.78
CA LEU A 126 -19.54 7.33 -1.45
C LEU A 126 -20.63 6.30 -1.78
N PRO A 127 -20.58 5.69 -2.96
CA PRO A 127 -21.55 4.65 -3.34
C PRO A 127 -21.29 3.36 -2.53
N ARG A 128 -22.38 2.71 -2.09
CA ARG A 128 -22.31 1.44 -1.35
C ARG A 128 -22.41 0.20 -2.23
N ASP A 129 -22.86 0.39 -3.44
CA ASP A 129 -23.08 -0.66 -4.45
C ASP A 129 -21.88 -0.90 -5.37
N ARG A 130 -20.82 -0.11 -5.20
CA ARG A 130 -19.57 -0.20 -5.99
C ARG A 130 -18.37 -0.44 -5.12
N GLU A 131 -17.35 -1.07 -5.69
CA GLU A 131 -16.05 -1.18 -5.06
C GLU A 131 -15.34 0.18 -5.03
N ILE A 132 -14.59 0.46 -3.95
CA ILE A 132 -13.82 1.69 -3.82
C ILE A 132 -12.34 1.35 -3.75
N VAL A 133 -11.59 1.75 -4.78
CA VAL A 133 -10.12 1.69 -4.75
C VAL A 133 -9.58 2.99 -4.18
N VAL A 134 -8.97 2.92 -3.00
CA VAL A 134 -8.50 4.08 -2.25
C VAL A 134 -7.02 4.31 -2.48
N HIS A 135 -6.64 5.54 -2.74
CA HIS A 135 -5.23 5.93 -2.79
C HIS A 135 -4.92 7.21 -2.01
N CYS A 136 -3.66 7.31 -1.59
CA CYS A 136 -3.09 8.54 -1.07
C CYS A 136 -1.77 8.86 -1.80
N GLN A 137 -0.75 9.36 -1.13
CA GLN A 137 0.56 9.60 -1.75
C GLN A 137 1.38 8.30 -1.87
N SER A 138 1.43 7.46 -0.81
CA SER A 138 2.32 6.29 -0.72
C SER A 138 1.69 4.99 -0.23
N GLY A 139 0.44 5.03 0.31
CA GLY A 139 -0.31 3.84 0.73
C GLY A 139 -0.76 3.82 2.19
N GLN A 140 -0.16 4.59 3.10
CA GLN A 140 -0.47 4.56 4.52
C GLN A 140 -1.81 5.20 4.86
N ARG A 141 -2.05 6.44 4.43
CA ARG A 141 -3.34 7.14 4.66
C ARG A 141 -4.51 6.41 4.01
N SER A 142 -4.29 5.87 2.81
CA SER A 142 -5.28 5.05 2.12
C SER A 142 -5.55 3.71 2.83
N TYR A 143 -4.55 3.13 3.51
CA TYR A 143 -4.78 2.00 4.40
C TYR A 143 -5.72 2.37 5.55
N PHE A 144 -5.50 3.50 6.25
CA PHE A 144 -6.40 3.96 7.30
C PHE A 144 -7.81 4.23 6.78
N ALA A 145 -7.92 4.84 5.59
CA ALA A 145 -9.21 5.05 4.95
C ALA A 145 -9.91 3.71 4.62
N CYS A 146 -9.19 2.72 4.10
CA CYS A 146 -9.74 1.39 3.85
C CYS A 146 -10.24 0.73 5.13
N ARG A 147 -9.47 0.79 6.23
CA ARG A 147 -9.90 0.26 7.52
C ARG A 147 -11.18 0.93 8.02
N MET A 148 -11.24 2.26 7.92
CA MET A 148 -12.41 3.03 8.31
C MET A 148 -13.63 2.67 7.45
N LEU A 149 -13.50 2.65 6.15
CA LEU A 149 -14.59 2.35 5.23
C LEU A 149 -15.08 0.91 5.35
N SER A 150 -14.17 -0.08 5.47
CA SER A 150 -14.56 -1.48 5.62
C SER A 150 -15.35 -1.73 6.89
N GLN A 151 -15.03 -1.06 8.01
CA GLN A 151 -15.79 -1.13 9.25
C GLN A 151 -17.21 -0.54 9.11
N HIS A 152 -17.44 0.31 8.12
CA HIS A 152 -18.76 0.86 7.78
C HIS A 152 -19.45 0.12 6.62
N GLY A 153 -18.97 -1.07 6.27
CA GLY A 153 -19.59 -1.96 5.29
C GLY A 153 -19.32 -1.63 3.83
N PHE A 154 -18.32 -0.78 3.52
CA PHE A 154 -17.91 -0.54 2.15
C PHE A 154 -16.97 -1.63 1.63
N HIS A 155 -17.09 -1.95 0.33
CA HIS A 155 -16.14 -2.82 -0.37
C HIS A 155 -14.94 -1.99 -0.82
N VAL A 156 -13.76 -2.22 -0.22
CA VAL A 156 -12.61 -1.36 -0.43
C VAL A 156 -11.34 -2.15 -0.76
N ARG A 157 -10.48 -1.55 -1.60
CA ARG A 157 -9.09 -1.99 -1.81
C ARG A 157 -8.12 -0.81 -1.70
N ASN A 158 -6.95 -1.07 -1.14
CA ASN A 158 -5.87 -0.09 -1.05
C ASN A 158 -4.96 -0.18 -2.28
N LEU A 159 -4.79 0.91 -3.01
CA LEU A 159 -3.86 0.98 -4.14
C LEU A 159 -2.41 0.94 -3.64
N THR A 160 -1.71 -0.16 -3.93
CA THR A 160 -0.33 -0.37 -3.51
C THR A 160 0.61 0.70 -4.09
N GLY A 161 1.43 1.33 -3.21
CA GLY A 161 2.31 2.43 -3.59
C GLY A 161 1.58 3.71 -4.02
N SER A 162 0.23 3.67 -4.11
CA SER A 162 -0.66 4.81 -4.29
C SER A 162 -0.27 5.71 -5.48
N PHE A 163 -0.55 7.01 -5.39
CA PHE A 163 -0.30 7.98 -6.46
C PHE A 163 1.17 8.02 -6.92
N ARG A 164 2.11 7.89 -5.97
CA ARG A 164 3.55 7.93 -6.31
C ARG A 164 3.93 6.81 -7.28
N THR A 165 3.55 5.58 -6.98
CA THR A 165 3.86 4.42 -7.83
C THR A 165 3.11 4.50 -9.15
N TRP A 166 1.82 4.81 -9.11
CA TRP A 166 1.02 4.99 -10.32
C TRP A 166 1.62 6.04 -11.26
N LYS A 167 1.97 7.22 -10.75
CA LYS A 167 2.55 8.32 -11.53
C LYS A 167 3.87 7.92 -12.22
N ILE A 168 4.77 7.25 -11.48
CA ILE A 168 6.07 6.81 -12.02
C ILE A 168 5.88 5.72 -13.07
N ALA A 169 5.02 4.75 -12.79
CA ALA A 169 4.78 3.63 -13.69
C ALA A 169 4.11 4.07 -14.99
N THR A 170 3.07 4.92 -14.92
CA THR A 170 2.37 5.41 -16.11
C THR A 170 3.23 6.36 -16.95
N ALA A 171 4.11 7.16 -16.33
CA ALA A 171 5.05 8.01 -17.08
C ALA A 171 6.06 7.19 -17.91
N ARG A 172 6.38 5.94 -17.49
CA ARG A 172 7.34 5.07 -18.19
C ARG A 172 6.68 4.09 -19.14
N TYR A 173 5.49 3.60 -18.83
CA TYR A 173 4.81 2.51 -19.55
C TYR A 173 3.48 2.92 -20.20
N GLY A 174 3.01 4.13 -19.93
CA GLY A 174 1.78 4.69 -20.53
C GLY A 174 2.08 5.38 -21.87
N ARG A 175 2.43 4.59 -22.90
CA ARG A 175 2.36 5.00 -24.31
C ARG A 175 1.23 4.27 -24.98
#